data_e690c049882aa461e3d69330815b4023
#
_entry.id   e690c049882aa461e3d69330815b4023
#
_cell.length_a   1.000
_cell.length_b   1.000
_cell.length_c   1.000
_cell.angle_alpha   90.00
_cell.angle_beta   90.00
_cell.angle_gamma   90.00
#
_symmetry.space_group_name_H-M   'P 1'
#
loop_
_entity.id
_entity.type
_entity.pdbx_description
1 polymer ?
#
loop_
_entity_poly.entity_id
_entity_poly.type
_entity_poly.pdbx_seq_one_letter_code
_entity_poly.pdbx_strand_id
1 'polypeptide(L)'
;FGGMWHDYDGSQNAGWNRVTQDLIDNGTYITGTPIPLDTDGDGFISHGEYYAGNINPFALYAFFGQKEMDLATLSDASFGYDYENSNMILQNVGTAQLPMSSTLIADDDTLENQVTTLYFDIDVTLGGDWNLTNKLFYETYENLNENAYGFSQFHDTWVIEEQLILSKVFEGDSLTTSVQISPSIRKTNFKHGDD
;
A
#
# COMPACT_ATOMS: atom_id res chain seq x y z
N PHE A 1 -23.50 4.01 21.33
CA PHE A 1 -22.07 4.22 21.06
C PHE A 1 -21.38 2.91 20.80
N GLY A 2 -20.29 2.95 20.06
CA GLY A 2 -19.45 1.79 19.83
C GLY A 2 -18.08 2.23 19.29
N GLY A 3 -17.20 1.24 19.14
CA GLY A 3 -15.89 1.48 18.61
C GLY A 3 -15.23 0.18 18.16
N MET A 4 -14.22 0.32 17.36
CA MET A 4 -13.34 -0.75 16.90
C MET A 4 -11.90 -0.27 17.04
N TRP A 5 -11.06 -1.17 17.46
CA TRP A 5 -9.63 -1.01 17.39
C TRP A 5 -9.05 -2.21 16.67
N HIS A 6 -8.20 -1.94 15.71
CA HIS A 6 -7.49 -2.93 14.93
C HIS A 6 -6.01 -2.58 14.96
N ASP A 7 -5.20 -3.57 15.21
CA ASP A 7 -3.75 -3.46 15.21
C ASP A 7 -3.19 -4.69 14.49
N TYR A 8 -2.40 -4.45 13.50
CA TYR A 8 -1.73 -5.47 12.71
C TYR A 8 -0.26 -5.09 12.54
N ASP A 9 0.59 -5.98 12.97
CA ASP A 9 2.04 -5.91 12.79
C ASP A 9 2.49 -7.20 12.12
N GLY A 10 3.14 -7.07 10.99
CA GLY A 10 3.58 -8.21 10.22
C GLY A 10 4.55 -7.83 9.12
N SER A 11 4.96 -8.85 8.38
CA SER A 11 5.81 -8.69 7.22
C SER A 11 5.06 -9.13 5.97
N GLN A 12 5.24 -8.41 4.91
CA GLN A 12 4.64 -8.74 3.63
C GLN A 12 5.71 -8.85 2.56
N ASN A 13 5.80 -10.02 1.95
CA ASN A 13 6.51 -10.13 0.69
C ASN A 13 5.62 -9.59 -0.44
N ALA A 14 5.81 -8.34 -0.79
CA ALA A 14 5.22 -7.76 -2.01
C ALA A 14 6.01 -8.16 -3.26
N GLY A 15 6.99 -9.03 -3.12
CA GLY A 15 8.06 -9.23 -4.02
C GLY A 15 7.74 -10.06 -5.24
N TRP A 16 8.32 -9.62 -6.31
CA TRP A 16 8.40 -10.34 -7.55
C TRP A 16 9.68 -11.16 -7.55
N ASN A 17 9.61 -12.33 -6.96
CA ASN A 17 10.71 -13.29 -7.09
C ASN A 17 10.85 -13.66 -8.57
N ARG A 18 12.07 -13.79 -9.00
CA ARG A 18 12.35 -14.37 -10.30
C ARG A 18 11.87 -15.82 -10.28
N VAL A 19 10.76 -16.06 -10.92
CA VAL A 19 10.18 -17.38 -11.00
C VAL A 19 10.76 -18.08 -12.22
N THR A 20 11.67 -19.02 -11.99
CA THR A 20 12.18 -19.91 -13.02
C THR A 20 11.48 -21.27 -12.91
N GLN A 21 11.53 -22.07 -13.96
CA GLN A 21 10.99 -23.43 -13.91
C GLN A 21 11.76 -24.27 -12.89
N ASP A 22 13.06 -24.06 -12.75
CA ASP A 22 13.88 -24.77 -11.78
C ASP A 22 13.57 -24.38 -10.31
N LEU A 23 13.18 -23.12 -10.09
CA LEU A 23 12.67 -22.71 -8.76
C LEU A 23 11.35 -23.43 -8.44
N ILE A 24 10.45 -23.56 -9.41
CA ILE A 24 9.16 -24.24 -9.22
C ILE A 24 9.36 -25.73 -8.98
N ASP A 25 10.19 -26.37 -9.79
CA ASP A 25 10.32 -27.82 -9.79
C ASP A 25 11.26 -28.33 -8.68
N ASN A 26 12.31 -27.59 -8.40
CA ASN A 26 13.43 -28.06 -7.56
C ASN A 26 13.74 -27.13 -6.37
N GLY A 27 13.12 -25.95 -6.31
CA GLY A 27 13.44 -24.95 -5.27
C GLY A 27 14.80 -24.27 -5.50
N THR A 28 15.34 -24.29 -6.72
CA THR A 28 16.61 -23.63 -7.03
C THR A 28 16.39 -22.12 -7.18
N TYR A 29 17.03 -21.36 -6.31
CA TYR A 29 16.96 -19.89 -6.30
C TYR A 29 18.29 -19.28 -6.73
N ILE A 30 18.23 -18.27 -7.58
CA ILE A 30 19.40 -17.53 -8.04
C ILE A 30 19.81 -16.54 -6.95
N THR A 31 21.05 -16.64 -6.53
CA THR A 31 21.67 -15.76 -5.51
C THR A 31 22.73 -14.90 -6.15
N GLY A 32 23.09 -13.81 -5.48
CA GLY A 32 24.18 -12.92 -5.90
C GLY A 32 24.36 -11.78 -4.93
N THR A 33 25.37 -10.99 -5.17
CA THR A 33 25.63 -9.75 -4.44
C THR A 33 25.08 -8.58 -5.26
N PRO A 34 24.31 -7.66 -4.67
CA PRO A 34 23.87 -6.45 -5.35
C PRO A 34 25.06 -5.67 -5.93
N ILE A 35 24.92 -5.13 -7.11
CA ILE A 35 25.91 -4.20 -7.69
C ILE A 35 25.77 -2.88 -6.92
N PRO A 36 26.87 -2.33 -6.38
CA PRO A 36 26.84 -1.04 -5.71
C PRO A 36 26.41 0.04 -6.72
N LEU A 37 25.35 0.76 -6.41
CA LEU A 37 24.87 1.87 -7.23
C LEU A 37 25.46 3.20 -6.80
N ASP A 38 25.68 3.41 -5.52
CA ASP A 38 26.41 4.55 -4.98
C ASP A 38 27.90 4.38 -5.29
N THR A 39 28.34 4.98 -6.39
CA THR A 39 29.71 4.79 -6.91
C THR A 39 30.69 5.83 -6.40
N ASP A 40 30.22 6.96 -5.92
CA ASP A 40 31.03 8.01 -5.33
C ASP A 40 31.07 7.99 -3.80
N GLY A 41 30.19 7.19 -3.17
CA GLY A 41 30.18 6.96 -1.73
C GLY A 41 29.59 8.10 -0.93
N ASP A 42 28.76 8.93 -1.53
CA ASP A 42 28.13 10.07 -0.86
C ASP A 42 26.89 9.69 -0.01
N GLY A 43 26.44 8.45 -0.11
CA GLY A 43 25.27 7.91 0.60
C GLY A 43 23.94 8.11 -0.14
N PHE A 44 23.98 8.64 -1.37
CA PHE A 44 22.81 8.80 -2.23
C PHE A 44 23.04 8.10 -3.57
N ILE A 45 21.97 7.62 -4.18
CA ILE A 45 22.01 7.12 -5.54
C ILE A 45 21.48 8.21 -6.45
N SER A 46 22.39 8.88 -7.14
CA SER A 46 22.03 9.88 -8.13
C SER A 46 21.38 9.26 -9.36
N HIS A 47 20.61 10.05 -10.11
CA HIS A 47 20.08 9.61 -11.40
C HIS A 47 21.16 9.11 -12.36
N GLY A 48 22.34 9.74 -12.33
CA GLY A 48 23.47 9.34 -13.18
C GLY A 48 24.01 7.96 -12.79
N GLU A 49 24.13 7.69 -11.52
CA GLU A 49 24.58 6.41 -10.98
C GLU A 49 23.56 5.31 -11.23
N TYR A 50 22.28 5.61 -11.00
CA TYR A 50 21.19 4.68 -11.30
C TYR A 50 21.18 4.26 -12.76
N TYR A 51 21.36 5.21 -13.69
CA TYR A 51 21.41 4.92 -15.13
C TYR A 51 22.73 4.29 -15.58
N ALA A 52 23.84 4.64 -14.96
CA ALA A 52 25.15 4.09 -15.31
C ALA A 52 25.41 2.71 -14.69
N GLY A 53 24.85 2.49 -13.51
CA GLY A 53 25.09 1.26 -12.73
C GLY A 53 24.25 0.09 -13.12
N ASN A 54 23.29 0.28 -14.00
CA ASN A 54 22.39 -0.74 -14.43
C ASN A 54 21.09 -0.99 -13.77
N ILE A 55 20.40 -0.80 -14.34
CA ILE A 55 19.04 -0.55 -14.37
C ILE A 55 18.25 -1.80 -14.20
N ASN A 56 17.44 -1.75 -13.18
CA ASN A 56 16.32 -2.66 -13.06
C ASN A 56 15.59 -2.71 -14.42
N PRO A 57 15.52 -3.87 -15.09
CA PRO A 57 14.83 -4.00 -16.37
C PRO A 57 13.37 -3.54 -16.32
N PHE A 58 12.75 -3.61 -15.13
CA PHE A 58 11.41 -3.09 -14.93
C PHE A 58 11.36 -1.56 -15.04
N ALA A 59 12.37 -0.85 -14.56
CA ALA A 59 12.44 0.59 -14.72
C ALA A 59 12.65 0.97 -16.19
N LEU A 60 13.49 0.26 -16.92
CA LEU A 60 13.61 0.42 -18.38
C LEU A 60 12.27 0.21 -19.08
N TYR A 61 11.57 -0.85 -18.73
CA TYR A 61 10.25 -1.14 -19.27
C TYR A 61 9.24 -0.03 -18.96
N ALA A 62 9.24 0.50 -17.74
CA ALA A 62 8.39 1.61 -17.35
C ALA A 62 8.74 2.92 -18.07
N PHE A 63 10.03 3.19 -18.32
CA PHE A 63 10.49 4.41 -18.95
C PHE A 63 10.35 4.41 -20.48
N PHE A 64 10.67 3.30 -21.13
CA PHE A 64 10.68 3.22 -22.58
C PHE A 64 9.39 2.67 -23.18
N GLY A 65 8.55 2.10 -22.34
CA GLY A 65 7.28 1.49 -22.75
C GLY A 65 7.42 0.16 -23.47
N GLN A 66 6.35 -0.58 -23.48
CA GLN A 66 6.30 -1.96 -24.00
C GLN A 66 6.59 -2.08 -25.49
N LYS A 67 6.47 -0.99 -26.25
CA LYS A 67 6.67 -1.01 -27.69
C LYS A 67 8.13 -1.00 -28.13
N GLU A 68 9.01 -0.54 -27.26
CA GLU A 68 10.44 -0.42 -27.53
C GLU A 68 11.24 -1.57 -26.97
N MET A 69 10.64 -2.37 -26.11
CA MET A 69 11.27 -3.52 -25.47
C MET A 69 10.37 -4.75 -25.64
N ASP A 70 10.58 -5.48 -26.70
CA ASP A 70 9.93 -6.79 -26.88
C ASP A 70 10.56 -7.87 -25.99
N LEU A 71 9.92 -9.04 -25.91
CA LEU A 71 10.41 -10.14 -25.10
C LEU A 71 11.81 -10.64 -25.51
N ALA A 72 12.18 -10.50 -26.80
CA ALA A 72 13.50 -10.86 -27.26
C ALA A 72 14.55 -9.87 -26.73
N THR A 73 14.24 -8.59 -26.73
CA THR A 73 15.07 -7.55 -26.12
C THR A 73 15.20 -7.75 -24.62
N LEU A 74 14.09 -8.05 -23.94
CA LEU A 74 14.07 -8.31 -22.52
C LEU A 74 14.82 -9.58 -22.12
N SER A 75 14.90 -10.58 -23.01
CA SER A 75 15.67 -11.80 -22.79
C SER A 75 17.15 -11.64 -23.13
N ASP A 76 17.55 -10.52 -23.72
CA ASP A 76 18.96 -10.24 -23.98
C ASP A 76 19.71 -10.08 -22.65
N ALA A 77 20.81 -10.78 -22.51
CA ALA A 77 21.68 -10.72 -21.32
C ALA A 77 22.13 -9.29 -20.99
N SER A 78 22.23 -8.40 -21.99
CA SER A 78 22.56 -7.00 -21.81
C SER A 78 21.51 -6.24 -20.98
N PHE A 79 20.29 -6.72 -20.95
CA PHE A 79 19.21 -6.17 -20.12
C PHE A 79 18.97 -6.95 -18.81
N GLY A 80 19.76 -7.99 -18.56
CA GLY A 80 19.69 -8.75 -17.34
C GLY A 80 18.43 -9.61 -17.16
N TYR A 81 17.70 -9.85 -18.21
CA TYR A 81 16.56 -10.80 -18.20
C TYR A 81 16.95 -12.24 -18.43
N ASP A 82 18.20 -12.49 -18.71
CA ASP A 82 18.76 -13.82 -18.60
C ASP A 82 18.89 -14.16 -17.11
N TYR A 83 17.91 -14.89 -16.60
CA TYR A 83 17.86 -15.28 -15.19
C TYR A 83 19.04 -16.17 -14.77
N GLU A 84 19.70 -16.82 -15.70
CA GLU A 84 20.86 -17.66 -15.41
C GLU A 84 22.14 -16.83 -15.31
N ASN A 85 22.21 -15.71 -16.03
CA ASN A 85 23.37 -14.83 -16.09
C ASN A 85 23.03 -13.36 -15.74
N SER A 86 22.01 -13.14 -14.97
CA SER A 86 21.52 -11.81 -14.62
C SER A 86 22.53 -11.03 -13.79
N ASN A 87 23.52 -10.46 -14.46
CA ASN A 87 24.58 -9.66 -13.86
C ASN A 87 24.27 -8.15 -13.83
N MET A 88 23.11 -7.76 -14.36
CA MET A 88 22.75 -6.33 -14.39
C MET A 88 22.44 -5.75 -13.02
N ILE A 89 21.93 -6.56 -12.11
CA ILE A 89 21.62 -6.14 -10.73
C ILE A 89 22.35 -6.96 -9.69
N LEU A 90 22.91 -8.09 -10.10
CA LEU A 90 23.68 -8.98 -9.23
C LEU A 90 25.05 -9.26 -9.82
N GLN A 91 26.05 -9.30 -8.97
CA GLN A 91 27.39 -9.83 -9.24
C GLN A 91 27.58 -11.09 -8.38
N ASN A 92 28.60 -11.89 -8.72
CA ASN A 92 28.89 -13.16 -8.03
C ASN A 92 27.64 -14.07 -7.99
N VAL A 93 26.98 -14.19 -9.13
CA VAL A 93 25.76 -14.98 -9.26
C VAL A 93 26.01 -16.44 -8.95
N GLY A 94 25.15 -17.04 -8.17
CA GLY A 94 25.17 -18.43 -7.78
C GLY A 94 23.75 -18.98 -7.60
N THR A 95 23.63 -20.14 -7.01
CA THR A 95 22.33 -20.72 -6.70
C THR A 95 22.29 -21.24 -5.25
N ALA A 96 21.10 -21.21 -4.66
CA ALA A 96 20.79 -21.82 -3.39
C ALA A 96 19.53 -22.71 -3.51
N GLN A 97 19.43 -23.70 -2.66
CA GLN A 97 18.22 -24.53 -2.56
C GLN A 97 17.32 -23.96 -1.48
N LEU A 98 16.10 -23.61 -1.84
CA LEU A 98 15.10 -23.14 -0.91
C LEU A 98 14.10 -24.25 -0.58
N PRO A 99 13.77 -24.44 0.70
CA PRO A 99 12.63 -25.28 1.06
C PRO A 99 11.34 -24.72 0.44
N MET A 100 10.46 -25.60 -0.03
CA MET A 100 9.18 -25.22 -0.62
C MET A 100 8.25 -24.43 0.33
N SER A 101 8.56 -24.46 1.62
CA SER A 101 7.86 -23.70 2.65
C SER A 101 8.46 -22.33 2.93
N SER A 102 9.56 -21.97 2.29
CA SER A 102 10.23 -20.69 2.52
C SER A 102 9.45 -19.53 1.90
N THR A 103 9.34 -18.46 2.64
CA THR A 103 8.89 -17.15 2.17
C THR A 103 10.09 -16.23 2.11
N LEU A 104 10.26 -15.54 1.01
CA LEU A 104 11.33 -14.56 0.84
C LEU A 104 10.83 -13.20 1.36
N ILE A 105 11.15 -12.92 2.61
CA ILE A 105 10.86 -11.66 3.29
C ILE A 105 12.20 -11.12 3.77
N ALA A 106 12.49 -9.86 3.53
CA ALA A 106 13.64 -9.19 4.12
C ALA A 106 13.37 -8.87 5.59
N ASP A 107 14.44 -8.73 6.38
CA ASP A 107 14.32 -8.46 7.82
C ASP A 107 13.67 -7.10 8.12
N ASP A 108 13.70 -6.19 7.15
CA ASP A 108 13.16 -4.84 7.19
C ASP A 108 11.83 -4.69 6.41
N ASP A 109 11.35 -5.75 5.77
CA ASP A 109 10.01 -5.74 5.18
C ASP A 109 8.95 -5.64 6.28
N THR A 110 8.16 -4.58 6.23
CA THR A 110 7.18 -4.24 7.28
C THR A 110 5.82 -3.96 6.67
N LEU A 111 4.78 -4.42 7.33
CA LEU A 111 3.41 -4.00 7.10
C LEU A 111 2.70 -3.82 8.43
N GLU A 112 2.53 -2.58 8.81
CA GLU A 112 1.83 -2.19 10.05
C GLU A 112 0.56 -1.43 9.71
N ASN A 113 -0.52 -1.75 10.39
CA ASN A 113 -1.79 -1.05 10.28
C ASN A 113 -2.40 -0.87 11.66
N GLN A 114 -2.70 0.36 12.03
CA GLN A 114 -3.46 0.66 13.23
C GLN A 114 -4.68 1.50 12.87
N VAL A 115 -5.86 1.02 13.27
CA VAL A 115 -7.13 1.70 13.04
C VAL A 115 -7.88 1.83 14.35
N THR A 116 -8.35 3.03 14.65
CA THR A 116 -9.29 3.26 15.73
C THR A 116 -10.53 3.92 15.16
N THR A 117 -11.69 3.29 15.34
CA THR A 117 -12.97 3.84 14.94
C THR A 117 -13.86 4.00 16.15
N LEU A 118 -14.43 5.18 16.34
CA LEU A 118 -15.38 5.48 17.41
C LEU A 118 -16.65 6.11 16.81
N TYR A 119 -17.79 5.73 17.33
CA TYR A 119 -19.05 6.37 16.98
C TYR A 119 -19.96 6.52 18.18
N PHE A 120 -20.70 7.63 18.18
CA PHE A 120 -21.59 7.97 19.26
C PHE A 120 -22.85 8.62 18.70
N ASP A 121 -24.00 7.97 18.90
CA ASP A 121 -25.29 8.44 18.45
C ASP A 121 -26.18 8.75 19.65
N ILE A 122 -26.88 9.87 19.58
CA ILE A 122 -27.90 10.29 20.54
C ILE A 122 -29.18 10.55 19.77
N ASP A 123 -30.26 9.92 20.20
CA ASP A 123 -31.61 10.17 19.71
C ASP A 123 -32.46 10.78 20.81
N VAL A 124 -33.11 11.91 20.53
CA VAL A 124 -33.97 12.64 21.46
C VAL A 124 -35.28 12.99 20.79
N THR A 125 -36.39 12.61 21.42
CA THR A 125 -37.71 13.10 21.00
C THR A 125 -37.97 14.44 21.69
N LEU A 126 -38.18 15.46 20.87
CA LEU A 126 -38.48 16.82 21.30
C LEU A 126 -40.00 17.06 21.37
N GLY A 127 -40.40 18.18 21.90
CA GLY A 127 -41.82 18.56 21.91
C GLY A 127 -42.43 18.67 20.52
N GLY A 128 -43.71 18.27 20.38
CA GLY A 128 -44.44 18.30 19.11
C GLY A 128 -43.96 17.27 18.09
N ASP A 129 -43.51 16.08 18.56
CA ASP A 129 -43.13 14.92 17.76
C ASP A 129 -41.94 15.15 16.82
N TRP A 130 -41.09 16.11 17.14
CA TRP A 130 -39.82 16.26 16.48
C TRP A 130 -38.79 15.29 17.07
N ASN A 131 -38.01 14.66 16.21
CA ASN A 131 -36.89 13.82 16.61
C ASN A 131 -35.58 14.49 16.20
N LEU A 132 -34.65 14.55 17.14
CA LEU A 132 -33.30 15.05 16.92
C LEU A 132 -32.33 13.86 17.13
N THR A 133 -31.58 13.54 16.10
CA THR A 133 -30.46 12.60 16.15
C THR A 133 -29.16 13.37 15.99
N ASN A 134 -28.21 13.15 16.89
CA ASN A 134 -26.83 13.56 16.72
C ASN A 134 -25.98 12.32 16.46
N LYS A 135 -25.16 12.35 15.43
CA LYS A 135 -24.20 11.29 15.10
C LYS A 135 -22.80 11.86 15.09
N LEU A 136 -21.94 11.27 15.88
CA LEU A 136 -20.51 11.59 15.92
C LEU A 136 -19.72 10.38 15.48
N PHE A 137 -18.84 10.58 14.52
CA PHE A 137 -17.89 9.59 14.01
C PHE A 137 -16.47 10.13 14.13
N TYR A 138 -15.55 9.28 14.58
CA TYR A 138 -14.12 9.55 14.62
C TYR A 138 -13.35 8.32 14.21
N GLU A 139 -12.36 8.50 13.33
CA GLU A 139 -11.47 7.43 12.91
C GLU A 139 -10.04 7.94 12.78
N THR A 140 -9.09 7.12 13.22
CA THR A 140 -7.67 7.24 12.89
C THR A 140 -7.25 6.07 12.05
N TYR A 141 -6.33 6.31 11.14
CA TYR A 141 -5.66 5.29 10.36
C TYR A 141 -4.17 5.61 10.27
N GLU A 142 -3.37 4.73 10.81
CA GLU A 142 -1.93 4.75 10.68
C GLU A 142 -1.50 3.49 9.93
N ASN A 143 -0.63 3.66 8.94
CA ASN A 143 -0.09 2.58 8.14
C ASN A 143 1.38 2.85 7.87
N LEU A 144 2.18 1.82 7.99
CA LEU A 144 3.53 1.76 7.46
C LEU A 144 3.66 0.50 6.62
N ASN A 145 4.08 0.66 5.38
CA ASN A 145 4.39 -0.43 4.49
C ASN A 145 5.76 -0.18 3.88
N GLU A 146 6.75 -0.93 4.33
CA GLU A 146 8.11 -0.89 3.79
C GLU A 146 8.41 -2.22 3.12
N ASN A 147 8.96 -2.17 1.92
CA ASN A 147 9.33 -3.36 1.17
C ASN A 147 10.48 -3.10 0.21
N ALA A 148 11.16 -4.17 -0.18
CA ALA A 148 12.36 -4.11 -1.01
C ALA A 148 12.12 -3.65 -2.47
N TYR A 149 10.92 -3.27 -2.85
CA TYR A 149 10.56 -2.96 -4.23
C TYR A 149 10.33 -1.48 -4.52
N GLY A 150 10.60 -0.59 -3.56
CA GLY A 150 10.37 0.85 -3.74
C GLY A 150 8.89 1.21 -3.84
N PHE A 151 8.03 0.48 -3.17
CA PHE A 151 6.63 0.80 -2.98
C PHE A 151 6.34 1.08 -1.51
N SER A 152 7.34 1.55 -0.79
CA SER A 152 7.19 1.94 0.60
C SER A 152 6.27 3.14 0.70
N GLN A 153 5.37 3.09 1.65
CA GLN A 153 4.40 4.15 1.86
C GLN A 153 4.00 4.24 3.33
N PHE A 154 3.65 5.41 3.75
CA PHE A 154 3.02 5.62 5.05
C PHE A 154 1.75 6.47 4.94
N HIS A 155 0.84 6.23 5.85
CA HIS A 155 -0.35 7.05 6.07
C HIS A 155 -0.46 7.39 7.56
N ASP A 156 -0.78 8.66 7.85
CA ASP A 156 -1.15 9.15 9.17
C ASP A 156 -2.37 10.06 8.97
N THR A 157 -3.53 9.52 9.28
CA THR A 157 -4.81 10.11 8.90
C THR A 157 -5.77 10.08 10.07
N TRP A 158 -6.55 11.14 10.22
CA TRP A 158 -7.73 11.10 11.06
C TRP A 158 -8.89 11.85 10.42
N VAL A 159 -10.09 11.43 10.76
CA VAL A 159 -11.34 12.07 10.37
C VAL A 159 -12.26 12.20 11.57
N ILE A 160 -12.91 13.33 11.69
CA ILE A 160 -14.03 13.53 12.57
C ILE A 160 -15.22 14.07 11.76
N GLU A 161 -16.38 13.49 11.99
CA GLU A 161 -17.63 13.91 11.34
C GLU A 161 -18.73 13.99 12.36
N GLU A 162 -19.49 15.07 12.31
CA GLU A 162 -20.68 15.27 13.10
C GLU A 162 -21.87 15.56 12.18
N GLN A 163 -22.98 14.91 12.45
CA GLN A 163 -24.23 15.09 11.72
C GLN A 163 -25.37 15.26 12.71
N LEU A 164 -26.14 16.34 12.54
CA LEU A 164 -27.38 16.57 13.21
C LEU A 164 -28.54 16.26 12.26
N ILE A 165 -29.51 15.47 12.71
CA ILE A 165 -30.69 15.13 11.93
C ILE A 165 -31.93 15.55 12.71
N LEU A 166 -32.63 16.56 12.23
CA LEU A 166 -33.92 16.97 12.77
C LEU A 166 -35.02 16.48 11.86
N SER A 167 -35.93 15.68 12.37
CA SER A 167 -37.00 15.07 11.57
C SER A 167 -38.33 15.12 12.26
N LYS A 168 -39.39 15.16 11.46
CA LYS A 168 -40.78 15.04 11.89
C LYS A 168 -41.64 14.43 10.81
N VAL A 169 -42.60 13.63 11.23
CA VAL A 169 -43.66 13.11 10.37
C VAL A 169 -44.96 13.87 10.71
N PHE A 170 -45.64 14.38 9.70
CA PHE A 170 -46.94 14.99 9.79
C PHE A 170 -47.96 14.03 9.19
N GLU A 171 -48.86 13.56 10.01
CA GLU A 171 -49.94 12.67 9.59
C GLU A 171 -51.20 13.48 9.33
N GLY A 172 -51.77 13.38 8.14
CA GLY A 172 -53.04 13.96 7.76
C GLY A 172 -53.96 12.88 7.25
N ASP A 173 -55.24 13.20 7.13
CA ASP A 173 -56.29 12.24 6.73
C ASP A 173 -56.06 11.55 5.37
N SER A 174 -55.37 12.21 4.47
CA SER A 174 -55.14 11.71 3.11
C SER A 174 -53.67 11.73 2.68
N LEU A 175 -52.79 12.29 3.49
CA LEU A 175 -51.37 12.45 3.15
C LEU A 175 -50.49 12.44 4.40
N THR A 176 -49.47 11.63 4.37
CA THR A 176 -48.39 11.66 5.36
C THR A 176 -47.20 12.37 4.76
N THR A 177 -46.69 13.38 5.44
CA THR A 177 -45.51 14.16 5.00
C THR A 177 -44.37 13.98 5.99
N SER A 178 -43.19 13.61 5.53
CA SER A 178 -41.96 13.53 6.30
C SER A 178 -41.06 14.70 5.93
N VAL A 179 -40.53 15.37 6.93
CA VAL A 179 -39.56 16.47 6.77
C VAL A 179 -38.30 16.09 7.56
N GLN A 180 -37.15 16.26 6.92
CA GLN A 180 -35.84 16.05 7.52
C GLN A 180 -34.88 17.18 7.12
N ILE A 181 -34.14 17.69 8.10
CA ILE A 181 -33.04 18.62 7.91
C ILE A 181 -31.81 17.98 8.55
N SER A 182 -30.72 17.89 7.77
CA SER A 182 -29.54 17.12 8.19
C SER A 182 -28.23 17.84 7.85
N PRO A 183 -27.86 18.90 8.57
CA PRO A 183 -26.53 19.49 8.44
C PRO A 183 -25.45 18.53 8.96
N SER A 184 -24.30 18.54 8.30
CA SER A 184 -23.11 17.82 8.75
C SER A 184 -21.85 18.68 8.62
N ILE A 185 -20.87 18.37 9.43
CA ILE A 185 -19.52 18.94 9.34
C ILE A 185 -18.51 17.80 9.39
N ARG A 186 -17.52 17.86 8.51
CA ARG A 186 -16.42 16.88 8.47
C ARG A 186 -15.10 17.61 8.44
N LYS A 187 -14.17 17.12 9.24
CA LYS A 187 -12.76 17.54 9.20
C LYS A 187 -11.89 16.31 9.04
N THR A 188 -10.97 16.39 8.10
CA THR A 188 -9.99 15.34 7.83
C THR A 188 -8.59 15.95 7.87
N ASN A 189 -7.66 15.25 8.49
CA ASN A 189 -6.23 15.48 8.33
C ASN A 189 -5.65 14.24 7.65
N PHE A 190 -4.86 14.45 6.62
CA PHE A 190 -4.27 13.38 5.83
C PHE A 190 -2.81 13.69 5.57
N LYS A 191 -1.94 12.80 6.01
CA LYS A 191 -0.54 12.78 5.64
C LYS A 191 -0.25 11.46 4.94
N HIS A 192 0.48 11.56 3.88
CA HIS A 192 0.89 10.43 3.06
C HIS A 192 2.29 10.71 2.52
N GLY A 193 3.09 9.67 2.44
CA GLY A 193 4.36 9.67 1.73
C GLY A 193 4.58 8.32 1.11
N ASP A 194 5.33 8.32 0.01
CA ASP A 194 5.79 7.15 -0.73
C ASP A 194 7.20 7.40 -1.27
N ASP A 195 7.94 6.35 -1.52
CA ASP A 195 9.27 6.38 -2.12
C ASP A 195 9.21 6.34 -3.66
#